data_2df144bb4691fe31fd52bf75ace2728f
#
_entry.id   2df144bb4691fe31fd52bf75ace2728f
#
_cell.length_a   1.000
_cell.length_b   1.000
_cell.length_c   1.000
_cell.angle_alpha   90.00
_cell.angle_beta   90.00
_cell.angle_gamma   90.00
#
_symmetry.space_group_name_H-M   'P 1'
#
loop_
_entity.id
_entity.type
_entity.pdbx_description
1 polymer ?
#
loop_
_entity_poly.entity_id
_entity_poly.type
_entity_poly.pdbx_seq_one_letter_code
_entity_poly.pdbx_strand_id
1 'polypeptide(L)'
;MRITSRRKTIAFFLTLGVCLAALAVAVGSGWIILNWREGVKVFLGVIFFGAIIAGIILNTIFLVREIRRNEQHDSFINAVTHELKTPIASIRLYLETLQRHEVDDARRREFYRLMLLDSDRLLGTVEQVLKAGQAAAKRALDHRIDIELDTLLRECMELARTRHHLQPEALRYEEASTNGMAPKVLGEPEELRTAIGNVLDNAIKYSGNRVDISVQLQIPDEKHVLLRVRDRGVGIPAQQLKRIFKRFYRVPNPAVTNVKGTGLGLFIVRAIARKHGGRVFAESDGEGRGTTVTIELPRSVA
;
A
#
# COMPACT_ATOMS: atom_id res chain seq x y z
N MET A 1 -9.06 -20.83 -7.22
CA MET A 1 -8.31 -21.79 -8.07
C MET A 1 -7.15 -21.17 -8.90
N ARG A 2 -7.10 -19.88 -9.21
CA ARG A 2 -6.03 -19.23 -10.02
C ARG A 2 -4.68 -18.96 -9.31
N ILE A 3 -4.64 -18.83 -7.99
CA ILE A 3 -3.40 -18.48 -7.24
C ILE A 3 -2.38 -19.62 -7.19
N THR A 4 -2.85 -20.86 -7.11
CA THR A 4 -1.99 -22.07 -7.12
C THR A 4 -1.33 -22.33 -8.47
N SER A 5 -1.98 -21.97 -9.57
CA SER A 5 -1.45 -22.10 -10.92
C SER A 5 -0.22 -21.19 -11.15
N ARG A 6 -0.26 -19.93 -10.68
CA ARG A 6 0.80 -18.93 -10.95
C ARG A 6 2.05 -19.12 -10.10
N ARG A 7 1.93 -19.58 -8.85
CA ARG A 7 3.10 -20.03 -8.07
C ARG A 7 3.83 -21.16 -8.76
N LYS A 8 3.08 -22.08 -9.37
CA LYS A 8 3.64 -23.15 -10.21
C LYS A 8 4.34 -22.60 -11.45
N THR A 9 3.80 -21.56 -12.08
CA THR A 9 4.43 -20.90 -13.24
C THR A 9 5.75 -20.22 -12.89
N ILE A 10 5.81 -19.47 -11.78
CA ILE A 10 7.08 -18.86 -11.30
C ILE A 10 8.09 -19.96 -10.96
N ALA A 11 7.67 -21.00 -10.22
CA ALA A 11 8.53 -22.13 -9.90
C ALA A 11 9.03 -22.82 -11.17
N PHE A 12 8.17 -23.02 -12.16
CA PHE A 12 8.55 -23.61 -13.46
C PHE A 12 9.64 -22.80 -14.18
N PHE A 13 9.47 -21.47 -14.31
CA PHE A 13 10.48 -20.63 -14.96
C PHE A 13 11.79 -20.52 -14.17
N LEU A 14 11.73 -20.56 -12.83
CA LEU A 14 12.92 -20.62 -12.00
C LEU A 14 13.66 -21.96 -12.18
N THR A 15 12.94 -23.08 -12.12
CA THR A 15 13.56 -24.41 -12.34
C THR A 15 14.11 -24.54 -13.74
N LEU A 16 13.39 -24.08 -14.76
CA LEU A 16 13.85 -24.08 -16.15
C LEU A 16 15.15 -23.22 -16.28
N GLY A 17 15.18 -22.03 -15.70
CA GLY A 17 16.38 -21.16 -15.72
C GLY A 17 17.58 -21.82 -15.05
N VAL A 18 17.37 -22.49 -13.90
CA VAL A 18 18.44 -23.23 -13.19
C VAL A 18 18.92 -24.42 -14.03
N CYS A 19 18.00 -25.20 -14.63
CA CYS A 19 18.36 -26.33 -15.50
C CYS A 19 19.15 -25.89 -16.74
N LEU A 20 18.73 -24.79 -17.38
CA LEU A 20 19.45 -24.24 -18.54
C LEU A 20 20.85 -23.71 -18.16
N ALA A 21 20.97 -23.05 -17.01
CA ALA A 21 22.27 -22.60 -16.51
C ALA A 21 23.19 -23.78 -16.18
N ALA A 22 22.67 -24.84 -15.54
CA ALA A 22 23.41 -26.06 -15.24
C ALA A 22 23.87 -26.76 -16.52
N LEU A 23 23.00 -26.83 -17.54
CA LEU A 23 23.36 -27.41 -18.86
C LEU A 23 24.46 -26.58 -19.53
N ALA A 24 24.38 -25.25 -19.52
CA ALA A 24 25.39 -24.36 -20.08
C ALA A 24 26.75 -24.54 -19.39
N VAL A 25 26.75 -24.70 -18.04
CA VAL A 25 27.97 -25.02 -17.28
C VAL A 25 28.53 -26.38 -17.67
N ALA A 26 27.72 -27.41 -17.79
CA ALA A 26 28.15 -28.76 -18.17
C ALA A 26 28.75 -28.79 -19.58
N VAL A 27 28.12 -28.14 -20.55
CA VAL A 27 28.61 -28.04 -21.93
C VAL A 27 29.87 -27.19 -21.98
N GLY A 28 29.95 -26.06 -21.22
CA GLY A 28 31.13 -25.21 -21.14
C GLY A 28 32.33 -25.92 -20.53
N SER A 29 32.13 -26.69 -19.44
CA SER A 29 33.20 -27.48 -18.84
C SER A 29 33.69 -28.59 -19.77
N GLY A 30 32.82 -29.27 -20.49
CA GLY A 30 33.17 -30.22 -21.53
C GLY A 30 33.97 -29.58 -22.65
N TRP A 31 33.62 -28.38 -23.12
CA TRP A 31 34.36 -27.61 -24.09
C TRP A 31 35.78 -27.28 -23.62
N ILE A 32 35.94 -26.83 -22.38
CA ILE A 32 37.22 -26.48 -21.76
C ILE A 32 38.12 -27.72 -21.71
N ILE A 33 37.59 -28.88 -21.28
CA ILE A 33 38.33 -30.13 -21.18
C ILE A 33 38.82 -30.58 -22.56
N LEU A 34 37.96 -30.54 -23.58
CA LEU A 34 38.29 -30.95 -24.96
C LEU A 34 39.37 -30.05 -25.60
N ASN A 35 39.37 -28.77 -25.30
CA ASN A 35 40.27 -27.78 -25.92
C ASN A 35 41.38 -27.29 -24.99
N TRP A 36 41.67 -28.01 -23.89
CA TRP A 36 42.60 -27.58 -22.85
C TRP A 36 43.99 -27.15 -23.36
N ARG A 37 44.47 -27.75 -24.45
CA ARG A 37 45.77 -27.44 -25.06
C ARG A 37 45.76 -26.18 -25.96
N GLU A 38 44.59 -25.69 -26.31
CA GLU A 38 44.44 -24.53 -27.20
C GLU A 38 43.92 -23.30 -26.40
N GLY A 39 44.86 -22.59 -25.76
CA GLY A 39 44.51 -21.50 -24.82
C GLY A 39 43.55 -20.43 -25.37
N VAL A 40 43.67 -20.08 -26.67
CA VAL A 40 42.76 -19.09 -27.30
C VAL A 40 41.33 -19.62 -27.38
N LYS A 41 41.15 -20.91 -27.76
CA LYS A 41 39.79 -21.51 -27.82
C LYS A 41 39.16 -21.63 -26.44
N VAL A 42 39.97 -22.01 -25.44
CA VAL A 42 39.47 -22.03 -24.03
C VAL A 42 39.06 -20.66 -23.56
N PHE A 43 39.87 -19.63 -23.80
CA PHE A 43 39.53 -18.25 -23.43
C PHE A 43 38.25 -17.76 -24.08
N LEU A 44 38.07 -17.95 -25.39
CA LEU A 44 36.87 -17.59 -26.12
C LEU A 44 35.66 -18.37 -25.61
N GLY A 45 35.83 -19.68 -25.33
CA GLY A 45 34.76 -20.53 -24.76
C GLY A 45 34.28 -20.04 -23.40
N VAL A 46 35.17 -19.66 -22.50
CA VAL A 46 34.82 -19.12 -21.18
C VAL A 46 33.99 -17.82 -21.31
N ILE A 47 34.40 -16.90 -22.20
CA ILE A 47 33.67 -15.68 -22.46
C ILE A 47 32.26 -16.01 -23.03
N PHE A 48 32.18 -16.89 -24.02
CA PHE A 48 30.96 -17.25 -24.71
C PHE A 48 29.95 -17.91 -23.74
N PHE A 49 30.38 -18.95 -22.99
CA PHE A 49 29.50 -19.62 -22.02
C PHE A 49 29.15 -18.72 -20.85
N GLY A 50 30.05 -17.85 -20.40
CA GLY A 50 29.81 -16.82 -19.41
C GLY A 50 28.71 -15.84 -19.84
N ALA A 51 28.76 -15.40 -21.11
CA ALA A 51 27.69 -14.52 -21.67
C ALA A 51 26.34 -15.23 -21.76
N ILE A 52 26.32 -16.51 -22.14
CA ILE A 52 25.09 -17.32 -22.18
C ILE A 52 24.48 -17.43 -20.77
N ILE A 53 25.28 -17.79 -19.77
CA ILE A 53 24.80 -17.93 -18.38
C ILE A 53 24.27 -16.59 -17.86
N ALA A 54 24.99 -15.49 -18.09
CA ALA A 54 24.54 -14.15 -17.72
C ALA A 54 23.21 -13.80 -18.40
N GLY A 55 23.05 -14.10 -19.69
CA GLY A 55 21.82 -13.91 -20.45
C GLY A 55 20.63 -14.71 -19.87
N ILE A 56 20.84 -15.97 -19.51
CA ILE A 56 19.83 -16.83 -18.90
C ILE A 56 19.39 -16.26 -17.54
N ILE A 57 20.35 -15.84 -16.70
CA ILE A 57 20.06 -15.25 -15.38
C ILE A 57 19.25 -13.95 -15.54
N LEU A 58 19.70 -13.04 -16.41
CA LEU A 58 19.02 -11.77 -16.66
C LEU A 58 17.59 -11.99 -17.19
N ASN A 59 17.42 -12.89 -18.15
CA ASN A 59 16.12 -13.23 -18.71
C ASN A 59 15.18 -13.83 -17.64
N THR A 60 15.69 -14.74 -16.80
CA THR A 60 14.92 -15.35 -15.72
C THR A 60 14.49 -14.28 -14.70
N ILE A 61 15.38 -13.37 -14.31
CA ILE A 61 15.06 -12.25 -13.40
C ILE A 61 14.00 -11.35 -14.03
N PHE A 62 14.15 -11.00 -15.32
CA PHE A 62 13.18 -10.17 -16.04
C PHE A 62 11.80 -10.83 -16.09
N LEU A 63 11.74 -12.11 -16.46
CA LEU A 63 10.49 -12.86 -16.55
C LEU A 63 9.77 -12.98 -15.21
N VAL A 64 10.49 -13.27 -14.12
CA VAL A 64 9.93 -13.33 -12.77
C VAL A 64 9.41 -11.95 -12.32
N ARG A 65 10.12 -10.87 -12.66
CA ARG A 65 9.65 -9.50 -12.38
C ARG A 65 8.38 -9.16 -13.15
N GLU A 66 8.31 -9.54 -14.42
CA GLU A 66 7.14 -9.27 -15.27
C GLU A 66 5.91 -10.05 -14.80
N ILE A 67 6.05 -11.34 -14.45
CA ILE A 67 4.97 -12.13 -13.87
C ILE A 67 4.45 -11.48 -12.58
N ARG A 68 5.35 -11.05 -11.69
CA ARG A 68 4.96 -10.37 -10.43
C ARG A 68 4.26 -9.03 -10.69
N ARG A 69 4.68 -8.30 -11.71
CA ARG A 69 4.05 -7.04 -12.12
C ARG A 69 2.63 -7.28 -12.63
N ASN A 70 2.46 -8.29 -13.49
CA ASN A 70 1.15 -8.68 -13.99
C ASN A 70 0.21 -9.19 -12.88
N GLU A 71 0.74 -9.95 -11.89
CA GLU A 71 -0.04 -10.35 -10.72
C GLU A 71 -0.58 -9.15 -9.93
N GLN A 72 0.23 -8.11 -9.76
CA GLN A 72 -0.21 -6.89 -9.10
C GLN A 72 -1.29 -6.16 -9.90
N HIS A 73 -1.18 -6.14 -11.22
CA HIS A 73 -2.16 -5.52 -12.11
C HIS A 73 -3.51 -6.25 -12.09
N ASP A 74 -3.50 -7.59 -12.19
CA ASP A 74 -4.73 -8.39 -12.12
C ASP A 74 -5.42 -8.28 -10.76
N SER A 75 -4.63 -8.25 -9.69
CA SER A 75 -5.12 -8.05 -8.32
C SER A 75 -5.79 -6.68 -8.18
N PHE A 76 -5.25 -5.66 -8.85
CA PHE A 76 -5.82 -4.32 -8.94
C PHE A 76 -7.21 -4.33 -9.58
N ILE A 77 -7.28 -4.83 -10.82
CA ILE A 77 -8.54 -4.83 -11.57
C ILE A 77 -9.62 -5.59 -10.79
N ASN A 78 -9.26 -6.76 -10.22
CA ASN A 78 -10.21 -7.55 -9.46
C ASN A 78 -10.69 -6.86 -8.18
N ALA A 79 -9.79 -6.22 -7.42
CA ALA A 79 -10.15 -5.51 -6.20
C ALA A 79 -11.05 -4.29 -6.48
N VAL A 80 -10.66 -3.45 -7.46
CA VAL A 80 -11.47 -2.28 -7.86
C VAL A 80 -12.82 -2.72 -8.40
N THR A 81 -12.86 -3.72 -9.28
CA THR A 81 -14.11 -4.23 -9.84
C THR A 81 -15.04 -4.75 -8.74
N HIS A 82 -14.50 -5.45 -7.74
CA HIS A 82 -15.30 -5.95 -6.62
C HIS A 82 -15.87 -4.81 -5.75
N GLU A 83 -15.03 -3.82 -5.41
CA GLU A 83 -15.45 -2.66 -4.59
C GLU A 83 -16.44 -1.75 -5.32
N LEU A 84 -16.41 -1.70 -6.66
CA LEU A 84 -17.40 -0.96 -7.46
C LEU A 84 -18.68 -1.76 -7.67
N LYS A 85 -18.60 -3.08 -7.88
CA LYS A 85 -19.75 -3.94 -8.19
C LYS A 85 -20.77 -3.98 -7.04
N THR A 86 -20.31 -4.00 -5.80
CA THR A 86 -21.17 -4.13 -4.62
C THR A 86 -22.13 -2.94 -4.48
N PRO A 87 -21.69 -1.67 -4.43
CA PRO A 87 -22.60 -0.52 -4.33
C PRO A 87 -23.46 -0.36 -5.58
N ILE A 88 -22.96 -0.66 -6.78
CA ILE A 88 -23.77 -0.64 -8.01
C ILE A 88 -24.92 -1.65 -7.92
N ALA A 89 -24.64 -2.88 -7.46
CA ALA A 89 -25.67 -3.89 -7.31
C ALA A 89 -26.71 -3.51 -6.26
N SER A 90 -26.30 -2.87 -5.17
CA SER A 90 -27.19 -2.37 -4.11
C SER A 90 -28.11 -1.26 -4.63
N ILE A 91 -27.54 -0.24 -5.29
CA ILE A 91 -28.32 0.85 -5.91
C ILE A 91 -29.33 0.28 -6.91
N ARG A 92 -28.90 -0.63 -7.77
CA ARG A 92 -29.77 -1.27 -8.76
C ARG A 92 -30.91 -2.05 -8.10
N LEU A 93 -30.63 -2.80 -7.04
CA LEU A 93 -31.64 -3.55 -6.30
C LEU A 93 -32.72 -2.64 -5.72
N TYR A 94 -32.34 -1.51 -5.09
CA TYR A 94 -33.30 -0.55 -4.56
C TYR A 94 -34.14 0.11 -5.66
N LEU A 95 -33.51 0.45 -6.80
CA LEU A 95 -34.24 1.00 -7.95
C LEU A 95 -35.24 -0.01 -8.55
N GLU A 96 -34.83 -1.27 -8.72
CA GLU A 96 -35.70 -2.34 -9.24
C GLU A 96 -36.84 -2.64 -8.26
N THR A 97 -36.59 -2.53 -6.93
CA THR A 97 -37.62 -2.70 -5.91
C THR A 97 -38.63 -1.56 -5.98
N LEU A 98 -38.20 -0.31 -6.11
CA LEU A 98 -39.06 0.87 -6.25
C LEU A 98 -39.88 0.85 -7.54
N GLN A 99 -39.39 0.22 -8.60
CA GLN A 99 -40.08 0.05 -9.88
C GLN A 99 -41.18 -1.00 -9.82
N ARG A 100 -40.95 -2.11 -9.11
CA ARG A 100 -41.79 -3.30 -9.16
C ARG A 100 -42.81 -3.39 -8.03
N HIS A 101 -42.57 -2.68 -6.95
CA HIS A 101 -43.41 -2.75 -5.74
C HIS A 101 -43.86 -1.37 -5.28
N GLU A 102 -45.07 -1.29 -4.84
CA GLU A 102 -45.52 -0.15 -4.07
C GLU A 102 -44.89 -0.16 -2.70
N VAL A 103 -44.11 0.86 -2.42
CA VAL A 103 -43.32 1.01 -1.19
C VAL A 103 -43.85 2.23 -0.43
N ASP A 104 -44.10 2.08 0.86
CA ASP A 104 -44.50 3.19 1.71
C ASP A 104 -43.45 4.33 1.73
N ASP A 105 -43.87 5.54 2.07
CA ASP A 105 -43.02 6.72 2.00
C ASP A 105 -41.81 6.66 2.96
N ALA A 106 -41.92 5.95 4.08
CA ALA A 106 -40.81 5.79 5.02
C ALA A 106 -39.70 4.91 4.42
N ARG A 107 -40.05 3.76 3.86
CA ARG A 107 -39.14 2.85 3.14
C ARG A 107 -38.57 3.49 1.89
N ARG A 108 -39.37 4.26 1.14
CA ARG A 108 -38.90 4.98 -0.04
C ARG A 108 -37.77 5.96 0.32
N ARG A 109 -37.95 6.74 1.38
CA ARG A 109 -36.92 7.66 1.90
C ARG A 109 -35.67 6.92 2.37
N GLU A 110 -35.84 5.77 3.01
CA GLU A 110 -34.70 4.93 3.44
C GLU A 110 -33.92 4.39 2.23
N PHE A 111 -34.61 3.92 1.18
CA PHE A 111 -33.93 3.46 -0.04
C PHE A 111 -33.15 4.58 -0.74
N TYR A 112 -33.70 5.79 -0.82
CA TYR A 112 -32.98 6.95 -1.36
C TYR A 112 -31.73 7.25 -0.54
N ARG A 113 -31.84 7.22 0.80
CA ARG A 113 -30.68 7.42 1.69
C ARG A 113 -29.60 6.38 1.47
N LEU A 114 -29.95 5.11 1.35
CA LEU A 114 -29.00 4.02 1.12
C LEU A 114 -28.33 4.13 -0.26
N MET A 115 -29.07 4.48 -1.30
CA MET A 115 -28.54 4.71 -2.63
C MET A 115 -27.56 5.88 -2.67
N LEU A 116 -27.84 6.98 -1.95
CA LEU A 116 -26.92 8.10 -1.82
C LEU A 116 -25.61 7.68 -1.12
N LEU A 117 -25.70 6.94 -0.01
CA LEU A 117 -24.53 6.40 0.69
C LEU A 117 -23.68 5.49 -0.20
N ASP A 118 -24.32 4.65 -1.02
CA ASP A 118 -23.60 3.79 -1.96
C ASP A 118 -22.98 4.58 -3.13
N SER A 119 -23.64 5.67 -3.58
CA SER A 119 -23.09 6.60 -4.58
C SER A 119 -21.85 7.34 -4.06
N ASP A 120 -21.90 7.86 -2.83
CA ASP A 120 -20.77 8.54 -2.18
C ASP A 120 -19.58 7.57 -2.01
N ARG A 121 -19.88 6.31 -1.70
CA ARG A 121 -18.89 5.26 -1.60
C ARG A 121 -18.23 4.94 -2.94
N LEU A 122 -18.99 4.91 -4.04
CA LEU A 122 -18.45 4.77 -5.39
C LEU A 122 -17.49 5.90 -5.72
N LEU A 123 -17.91 7.14 -5.48
CA LEU A 123 -17.07 8.32 -5.71
C LEU A 123 -15.75 8.23 -4.92
N GLY A 124 -15.83 7.93 -3.63
CA GLY A 124 -14.64 7.74 -2.77
C GLY A 124 -13.70 6.63 -3.27
N THR A 125 -14.25 5.53 -3.82
CA THR A 125 -13.44 4.46 -4.42
C THR A 125 -12.72 4.93 -5.67
N VAL A 126 -13.41 5.66 -6.56
CA VAL A 126 -12.81 6.24 -7.79
C VAL A 126 -11.70 7.24 -7.43
N GLU A 127 -11.95 8.13 -6.48
CA GLU A 127 -10.93 9.10 -6.02
C GLU A 127 -9.69 8.40 -5.45
N GLN A 128 -9.86 7.34 -4.64
CA GLN A 128 -8.73 6.56 -4.13
C GLN A 128 -7.90 5.91 -5.24
N VAL A 129 -8.56 5.40 -6.29
CA VAL A 129 -7.87 4.83 -7.46
C VAL A 129 -7.07 5.90 -8.20
N LEU A 130 -7.65 7.08 -8.41
CA LEU A 130 -6.98 8.22 -9.06
C LEU A 130 -5.78 8.70 -8.22
N LYS A 131 -5.96 8.90 -6.92
CA LYS A 131 -4.89 9.29 -5.99
C LYS A 131 -3.75 8.26 -5.96
N ALA A 132 -4.09 6.95 -5.98
CA ALA A 132 -3.07 5.90 -6.06
C ALA A 132 -2.30 5.91 -7.39
N GLY A 133 -2.96 6.25 -8.49
CA GLY A 133 -2.33 6.44 -9.81
C GLY A 133 -1.37 7.63 -9.82
N GLN A 134 -1.83 8.77 -9.32
CA GLN A 134 -1.03 10.00 -9.23
C GLN A 134 0.17 9.84 -8.30
N ALA A 135 -0.02 9.25 -7.11
CA ALA A 135 1.06 9.00 -6.15
C ALA A 135 2.12 8.02 -6.69
N ALA A 136 1.75 7.11 -7.61
CA ALA A 136 2.68 6.20 -8.26
C ALA A 136 3.45 6.85 -9.43
N ALA A 137 2.95 7.95 -9.97
CA ALA A 137 3.63 8.69 -11.03
C ALA A 137 4.85 9.45 -10.45
N LYS A 138 6.00 9.32 -11.11
CA LYS A 138 7.22 10.07 -10.75
C LYS A 138 7.12 11.55 -11.19
N ARG A 139 6.03 12.24 -10.85
CA ARG A 139 5.98 13.68 -11.06
C ARG A 139 6.86 14.37 -10.00
N ALA A 140 7.69 15.32 -10.45
CA ALA A 140 8.36 16.24 -9.53
C ALA A 140 7.28 16.95 -8.69
N LEU A 141 7.60 17.28 -7.45
CA LEU A 141 6.75 18.12 -6.62
C LEU A 141 6.85 19.54 -7.18
N ASP A 142 5.82 20.01 -7.89
CA ASP A 142 5.83 21.29 -8.60
C ASP A 142 5.67 22.48 -7.63
N HIS A 143 5.03 22.26 -6.45
CA HIS A 143 4.75 23.31 -5.46
C HIS A 143 5.16 22.86 -4.05
N ARG A 144 6.46 22.82 -3.79
CA ARG A 144 6.97 22.59 -2.43
C ARG A 144 6.98 23.88 -1.64
N ILE A 145 6.34 23.82 -0.48
CA ILE A 145 6.39 24.88 0.52
C ILE A 145 6.82 24.32 1.87
N ASP A 146 7.29 25.18 2.75
CA ASP A 146 7.49 24.82 4.14
C ASP A 146 6.15 24.67 4.85
N ILE A 147 5.92 23.48 5.41
CA ILE A 147 4.66 23.08 6.03
C ILE A 147 4.92 22.88 7.52
N GLU A 148 4.16 23.56 8.35
CA GLU A 148 4.05 23.30 9.78
C GLU A 148 3.24 22.02 9.99
N LEU A 149 3.94 20.91 10.25
CA LEU A 149 3.29 19.58 10.28
C LEU A 149 2.32 19.44 11.47
N ASP A 150 2.55 20.16 12.57
CA ASP A 150 1.64 20.19 13.73
C ASP A 150 0.27 20.78 13.36
N THR A 151 0.27 21.92 12.67
CA THR A 151 -0.96 22.57 12.21
C THR A 151 -1.74 21.68 11.24
N LEU A 152 -1.07 21.15 10.23
CA LEU A 152 -1.67 20.25 9.25
C LEU A 152 -2.24 18.99 9.90
N LEU A 153 -1.53 18.43 10.89
CA LEU A 153 -1.96 17.25 11.62
C LEU A 153 -3.24 17.52 12.42
N ARG A 154 -3.30 18.63 13.14
CA ARG A 154 -4.50 19.03 13.90
C ARG A 154 -5.71 19.21 13.01
N GLU A 155 -5.55 19.84 11.85
CA GLU A 155 -6.62 19.97 10.86
C GLU A 155 -7.10 18.58 10.37
N CYS A 156 -6.18 17.66 10.07
CA CYS A 156 -6.54 16.30 9.66
C CYS A 156 -7.26 15.52 10.77
N MET A 157 -6.86 15.71 12.02
CA MET A 157 -7.51 15.08 13.19
C MET A 157 -8.95 15.60 13.37
N GLU A 158 -9.17 16.91 13.29
CA GLU A 158 -10.50 17.50 13.39
C GLU A 158 -11.42 17.02 12.25
N LEU A 159 -10.87 16.96 11.03
CA LEU A 159 -11.61 16.42 9.88
C LEU A 159 -11.99 14.94 10.10
N ALA A 160 -11.07 14.14 10.65
CA ALA A 160 -11.33 12.73 10.96
C ALA A 160 -12.37 12.58 12.09
N ARG A 161 -12.29 13.38 13.15
CA ARG A 161 -13.31 13.41 14.24
C ARG A 161 -14.70 13.71 13.70
N THR A 162 -14.83 14.76 12.89
CA THR A 162 -16.10 15.17 12.28
C THR A 162 -16.64 14.08 11.36
N ARG A 163 -15.84 13.54 10.47
CA ARG A 163 -16.24 12.52 9.49
C ARG A 163 -16.72 11.22 10.13
N HIS A 164 -16.07 10.81 11.21
CA HIS A 164 -16.36 9.55 11.90
C HIS A 164 -17.18 9.73 13.17
N HIS A 165 -17.67 10.94 13.45
CA HIS A 165 -18.45 11.30 14.65
C HIS A 165 -17.78 10.84 15.96
N LEU A 166 -16.46 11.06 16.06
CA LEU A 166 -15.68 10.62 17.21
C LEU A 166 -15.74 11.63 18.36
N GLN A 167 -15.76 11.10 19.59
CA GLN A 167 -15.51 11.90 20.77
C GLN A 167 -14.04 12.32 20.84
N PRO A 168 -13.72 13.48 21.46
CA PRO A 168 -12.34 13.98 21.56
C PRO A 168 -11.36 12.97 22.18
N GLU A 169 -11.84 12.17 23.13
CA GLU A 169 -11.04 11.15 23.85
C GLU A 169 -10.67 9.95 22.97
N ALA A 170 -11.41 9.69 21.91
CA ALA A 170 -11.19 8.57 21.01
C ALA A 170 -9.99 8.78 20.08
N LEU A 171 -9.68 10.04 19.76
CA LEU A 171 -8.55 10.43 18.91
C LEU A 171 -7.79 11.55 19.60
N ARG A 172 -6.72 11.21 20.31
CA ARG A 172 -5.95 12.12 21.15
C ARG A 172 -4.66 12.54 20.46
N TYR A 173 -4.31 13.81 20.61
CA TYR A 173 -2.98 14.32 20.31
C TYR A 173 -2.15 14.27 21.59
N GLU A 174 -1.07 13.51 21.56
CA GLU A 174 -0.08 13.49 22.64
C GLU A 174 0.93 14.61 22.39
N GLU A 175 1.38 15.25 23.46
CA GLU A 175 2.30 16.37 23.38
C GLU A 175 3.56 16.03 22.57
N ALA A 176 3.91 16.92 21.66
CA ALA A 176 5.01 16.71 20.74
C ALA A 176 6.37 16.70 21.46
N SER A 177 7.13 15.65 21.29
CA SER A 177 8.54 15.60 21.75
C SER A 177 9.44 16.22 20.68
N THR A 178 9.53 17.56 20.65
CA THR A 178 10.22 18.30 19.58
C THR A 178 11.58 18.86 19.99
N ASN A 179 11.97 18.72 21.25
CA ASN A 179 13.23 19.30 21.79
C ASN A 179 13.40 20.81 21.49
N GLY A 180 12.27 21.54 21.46
CA GLY A 180 12.25 22.97 21.11
C GLY A 180 12.38 23.30 19.63
N MET A 181 12.42 22.29 18.74
CA MET A 181 12.53 22.46 17.30
C MET A 181 11.15 22.47 16.64
N ALA A 182 10.96 23.30 15.59
CA ALA A 182 9.72 23.32 14.82
C ALA A 182 9.60 22.08 13.92
N PRO A 183 8.45 21.37 13.89
CA PRO A 183 8.21 20.22 13.04
C PRO A 183 7.85 20.66 11.61
N LYS A 184 8.78 21.34 10.92
CA LYS A 184 8.63 21.80 9.54
C LYS A 184 9.13 20.77 8.54
N VAL A 185 8.40 20.62 7.44
CA VAL A 185 8.76 19.74 6.33
C VAL A 185 8.55 20.46 5.00
N LEU A 186 9.44 20.26 4.04
CA LEU A 186 9.30 20.80 2.70
C LEU A 186 8.45 19.84 1.86
N GLY A 187 7.27 20.28 1.41
CA GLY A 187 6.37 19.38 0.72
C GLY A 187 5.16 20.03 0.07
N GLU A 188 4.25 19.19 -0.40
CA GLU A 188 2.96 19.55 -0.98
C GLU A 188 1.85 19.28 0.05
N PRO A 189 1.14 20.32 0.56
CA PRO A 189 0.19 20.21 1.67
C PRO A 189 -0.91 19.17 1.43
N GLU A 190 -1.49 19.14 0.22
CA GLU A 190 -2.59 18.24 -0.13
C GLU A 190 -2.16 16.77 -0.18
N GLU A 191 -0.94 16.50 -0.60
CA GLU A 191 -0.40 15.15 -0.55
C GLU A 191 -0.16 14.70 0.90
N LEU A 192 0.44 15.54 1.73
CA LEU A 192 0.64 15.21 3.14
C LEU A 192 -0.69 15.08 3.89
N ARG A 193 -1.67 15.93 3.62
CA ARG A 193 -3.04 15.80 4.12
C ARG A 193 -3.65 14.45 3.72
N THR A 194 -3.48 14.04 2.47
CA THR A 194 -3.92 12.72 1.97
C THR A 194 -3.21 11.57 2.70
N ALA A 195 -1.91 11.67 2.95
CA ALA A 195 -1.16 10.63 3.66
C ALA A 195 -1.62 10.51 5.12
N ILE A 196 -1.73 11.62 5.84
CA ILE A 196 -2.17 11.67 7.24
C ILE A 196 -3.60 11.11 7.34
N GLY A 197 -4.52 11.59 6.50
CA GLY A 197 -5.90 11.13 6.47
C GLY A 197 -6.03 9.62 6.26
N ASN A 198 -5.24 9.03 5.35
CA ASN A 198 -5.24 7.58 5.13
C ASN A 198 -4.74 6.77 6.34
N VAL A 199 -3.78 7.30 7.10
CA VAL A 199 -3.31 6.63 8.33
C VAL A 199 -4.38 6.73 9.42
N LEU A 200 -4.98 7.90 9.63
CA LEU A 200 -6.06 8.11 10.61
C LEU A 200 -7.29 7.25 10.27
N ASP A 201 -7.75 7.25 9.02
CA ASP A 201 -8.87 6.42 8.55
C ASP A 201 -8.61 4.93 8.79
N ASN A 202 -7.37 4.45 8.57
CA ASN A 202 -7.02 3.07 8.85
C ASN A 202 -7.05 2.78 10.35
N ALA A 203 -6.46 3.63 11.19
CA ALA A 203 -6.48 3.48 12.64
C ALA A 203 -7.92 3.40 13.16
N ILE A 204 -8.82 4.26 12.68
CA ILE A 204 -10.25 4.26 13.04
C ILE A 204 -10.93 2.96 12.60
N LYS A 205 -10.76 2.55 11.33
CA LYS A 205 -11.39 1.36 10.74
C LYS A 205 -11.00 0.06 11.43
N TYR A 206 -9.77 -0.03 11.91
CA TYR A 206 -9.23 -1.24 12.50
C TYR A 206 -9.18 -1.24 14.02
N SER A 207 -9.70 -0.18 14.68
CA SER A 207 -9.83 -0.09 16.15
C SER A 207 -10.86 -1.05 16.78
N GLY A 208 -11.70 -1.69 15.95
CA GLY A 208 -12.75 -2.59 16.46
C GLY A 208 -13.91 -1.82 17.12
N ASN A 209 -14.42 -2.35 18.25
CA ASN A 209 -15.61 -1.80 18.90
C ASN A 209 -15.40 -0.49 19.65
N ARG A 210 -14.16 -0.17 20.01
CA ARG A 210 -13.80 1.08 20.71
C ARG A 210 -12.65 1.73 20.02
N VAL A 211 -12.89 2.93 19.50
CA VAL A 211 -11.82 3.77 18.92
C VAL A 211 -10.97 4.35 20.05
N ASP A 212 -9.70 4.02 20.07
CA ASP A 212 -8.71 4.54 21.03
C ASP A 212 -7.39 4.74 20.27
N ILE A 213 -7.17 5.96 19.81
CA ILE A 213 -6.05 6.33 18.93
C ILE A 213 -5.28 7.47 19.57
N SER A 214 -3.96 7.31 19.63
CA SER A 214 -3.04 8.37 19.99
C SER A 214 -2.18 8.76 18.79
N VAL A 215 -1.98 10.07 18.64
CA VAL A 215 -1.18 10.67 17.57
C VAL A 215 -0.08 11.52 18.20
N GLN A 216 1.15 11.34 17.75
CA GLN A 216 2.30 12.01 18.30
C GLN A 216 3.23 12.51 17.20
N LEU A 217 3.76 13.72 17.37
CA LEU A 217 4.89 14.23 16.59
C LEU A 217 6.17 14.14 17.42
N GLN A 218 7.24 13.64 16.81
CA GLN A 218 8.56 13.54 17.43
C GLN A 218 9.62 14.09 16.48
N ILE A 219 10.63 14.76 17.05
CA ILE A 219 11.84 15.17 16.34
C ILE A 219 13.00 14.44 17.03
N PRO A 220 13.37 13.23 16.52
CA PRO A 220 14.41 12.41 17.14
C PRO A 220 15.80 13.00 16.94
N ASP A 221 16.00 13.74 15.84
CA ASP A 221 17.24 14.38 15.45
C ASP A 221 16.97 15.64 14.62
N GLU A 222 18.02 16.39 14.26
CA GLU A 222 17.90 17.64 13.51
C GLU A 222 17.35 17.46 12.09
N LYS A 223 17.36 16.24 11.55
CA LYS A 223 17.05 15.94 10.13
C LYS A 223 15.67 15.34 9.89
N HIS A 224 15.05 14.79 10.92
CA HIS A 224 13.83 14.01 10.75
C HIS A 224 12.69 14.44 11.65
N VAL A 225 11.47 14.39 11.11
CA VAL A 225 10.22 14.50 11.85
C VAL A 225 9.49 13.16 11.74
N LEU A 226 9.03 12.63 12.85
CA LEU A 226 8.23 11.39 12.91
C LEU A 226 6.79 11.75 13.30
N LEU A 227 5.86 11.35 12.46
CA LEU A 227 4.43 11.32 12.77
C LEU A 227 4.04 9.89 13.12
N ARG A 228 3.64 9.65 14.36
CA ARG A 228 3.20 8.35 14.86
C ARG A 228 1.70 8.35 15.11
N VAL A 229 1.01 7.36 14.57
CA VAL A 229 -0.40 7.10 14.84
C VAL A 229 -0.50 5.69 15.40
N ARG A 230 -0.93 5.58 16.65
CA ARG A 230 -1.08 4.32 17.38
C ARG A 230 -2.54 4.04 17.64
N ASP A 231 -3.02 2.90 17.22
CA ASP A 231 -4.33 2.36 17.57
C ASP A 231 -4.21 1.19 18.56
N ARG A 232 -5.31 0.89 19.28
CA ARG A 232 -5.47 -0.28 20.12
C ARG A 232 -6.39 -1.32 19.47
N GLY A 233 -6.32 -1.44 18.16
CA GLY A 233 -7.20 -2.30 17.37
C GLY A 233 -6.72 -3.73 17.23
N VAL A 234 -7.11 -4.32 16.11
CA VAL A 234 -6.94 -5.76 15.81
C VAL A 234 -5.49 -6.22 15.67
N GLY A 235 -4.54 -5.26 15.52
CA GLY A 235 -3.13 -5.57 15.34
C GLY A 235 -2.79 -6.25 14.01
N ILE A 236 -1.49 -6.45 13.78
CA ILE A 236 -0.97 -7.02 12.52
C ILE A 236 0.10 -8.06 12.85
N PRO A 237 -0.01 -9.30 12.31
CA PRO A 237 1.04 -10.30 12.45
C PRO A 237 2.37 -9.81 11.88
N ALA A 238 3.49 -10.07 12.54
CA ALA A 238 4.83 -9.59 12.17
C ALA A 238 5.20 -9.86 10.71
N GLN A 239 4.82 -11.04 10.19
CA GLN A 239 5.08 -11.45 8.80
C GLN A 239 4.34 -10.57 7.76
N GLN A 240 3.30 -9.85 8.17
CA GLN A 240 2.46 -9.03 7.30
C GLN A 240 2.84 -7.54 7.31
N LEU A 241 3.57 -7.05 8.32
CA LEU A 241 3.91 -5.63 8.51
C LEU A 241 4.54 -4.97 7.27
N LYS A 242 5.45 -5.67 6.57
CA LYS A 242 6.04 -5.16 5.31
C LYS A 242 5.08 -5.23 4.12
N ARG A 243 4.05 -6.07 4.20
CA ARG A 243 3.12 -6.34 3.09
C ARG A 243 1.95 -5.38 3.05
N ILE A 244 1.53 -4.81 4.18
CA ILE A 244 0.40 -3.87 4.28
C ILE A 244 0.59 -2.60 3.43
N PHE A 245 1.83 -2.25 3.10
CA PHE A 245 2.17 -1.13 2.19
C PHE A 245 2.20 -1.51 0.71
N LYS A 246 1.87 -2.76 0.36
CA LYS A 246 1.71 -3.17 -1.04
C LYS A 246 0.33 -2.77 -1.54
N ARG A 247 0.27 -2.38 -2.81
CA ARG A 247 -0.98 -2.04 -3.48
C ARG A 247 -1.98 -3.20 -3.37
N PHE A 248 -3.23 -2.90 -2.93
CA PHE A 248 -4.35 -3.84 -2.77
C PHE A 248 -4.12 -4.97 -1.77
N TYR A 249 -3.09 -4.86 -0.95
CA TYR A 249 -2.85 -5.86 0.06
C TYR A 249 -3.76 -5.63 1.26
N ARG A 250 -4.40 -6.70 1.69
CA ARG A 250 -5.19 -6.78 2.93
C ARG A 250 -4.72 -7.98 3.72
N VAL A 251 -4.62 -7.81 5.04
CA VAL A 251 -4.28 -8.93 5.93
C VAL A 251 -5.44 -9.93 5.93
N PRO A 252 -5.21 -11.21 5.59
CA PRO A 252 -6.25 -12.22 5.68
C PRO A 252 -6.48 -12.56 7.16
N ASN A 253 -7.45 -11.88 7.77
CA ASN A 253 -7.85 -12.10 9.15
C ASN A 253 -9.39 -12.12 9.23
N PRO A 254 -10.02 -13.19 9.79
CA PRO A 254 -11.47 -13.30 9.95
C PRO A 254 -12.09 -12.12 10.71
N ALA A 255 -11.41 -11.57 11.72
CA ALA A 255 -11.87 -10.43 12.51
C ALA A 255 -12.06 -9.15 11.70
N VAL A 256 -11.42 -9.01 10.54
CA VAL A 256 -11.49 -7.83 9.67
C VAL A 256 -12.10 -8.12 8.30
N THR A 257 -12.69 -9.30 8.12
CA THR A 257 -13.33 -9.68 6.83
C THR A 257 -14.43 -8.70 6.43
N ASN A 258 -15.17 -8.17 7.40
CA ASN A 258 -16.25 -7.20 7.19
C ASN A 258 -15.76 -5.74 7.06
N VAL A 259 -14.50 -5.45 7.35
CA VAL A 259 -13.96 -4.09 7.19
C VAL A 259 -13.77 -3.82 5.70
N LYS A 260 -14.59 -2.93 5.17
CA LYS A 260 -14.59 -2.56 3.73
C LYS A 260 -13.37 -1.70 3.41
N GLY A 261 -12.73 -1.94 2.25
CA GLY A 261 -11.62 -1.10 1.77
C GLY A 261 -10.81 -1.70 0.63
N THR A 262 -10.30 -0.81 -0.20
CA THR A 262 -9.55 -1.13 -1.43
C THR A 262 -8.13 -1.68 -1.20
N GLY A 263 -7.55 -1.52 0.00
CA GLY A 263 -6.14 -1.83 0.25
C GLY A 263 -5.16 -0.85 -0.43
N LEU A 264 -5.63 0.37 -0.75
CA LEU A 264 -4.82 1.42 -1.37
C LEU A 264 -4.28 2.43 -0.37
N GLY A 265 -4.92 2.65 0.78
CA GLY A 265 -4.59 3.73 1.71
C GLY A 265 -3.11 3.74 2.11
N LEU A 266 -2.60 2.66 2.72
CA LEU A 266 -1.19 2.59 3.14
C LEU A 266 -0.20 2.56 1.96
N PHE A 267 -0.60 2.07 0.80
CA PHE A 267 0.22 2.20 -0.41
C PHE A 267 0.37 3.66 -0.84
N ILE A 268 -0.70 4.47 -0.79
CA ILE A 268 -0.68 5.91 -1.06
C ILE A 268 0.22 6.63 -0.05
N VAL A 269 0.09 6.32 1.26
CA VAL A 269 0.96 6.86 2.30
C VAL A 269 2.44 6.60 1.98
N ARG A 270 2.78 5.37 1.62
CA ARG A 270 4.16 5.01 1.26
C ARG A 270 4.67 5.74 0.02
N ALA A 271 3.82 5.92 -0.98
CA ALA A 271 4.18 6.62 -2.20
C ALA A 271 4.45 8.12 -1.93
N ILE A 272 3.56 8.76 -1.15
CA ILE A 272 3.69 10.17 -0.75
C ILE A 272 4.92 10.36 0.14
N ALA A 273 5.11 9.55 1.19
CA ALA A 273 6.28 9.65 2.05
C ALA A 273 7.59 9.59 1.24
N ARG A 274 7.70 8.64 0.30
CA ARG A 274 8.86 8.51 -0.61
C ARG A 274 9.04 9.69 -1.55
N LYS A 275 7.96 10.25 -2.08
CA LYS A 275 8.01 11.44 -2.93
C LYS A 275 8.55 12.65 -2.18
N HIS A 276 8.31 12.70 -0.87
CA HIS A 276 8.83 13.73 0.06
C HIS A 276 10.20 13.38 0.68
N GLY A 277 10.90 12.36 0.14
CA GLY A 277 12.22 11.96 0.64
C GLY A 277 12.21 11.17 1.95
N GLY A 278 11.04 10.81 2.44
CA GLY A 278 10.84 10.08 3.69
C GLY A 278 10.53 8.61 3.51
N ARG A 279 10.07 7.99 4.58
CA ARG A 279 9.64 6.59 4.61
C ARG A 279 8.44 6.40 5.55
N VAL A 280 7.75 5.26 5.38
CA VAL A 280 6.69 4.81 6.28
C VAL A 280 6.95 3.37 6.70
N PHE A 281 6.67 3.09 7.97
CA PHE A 281 6.75 1.75 8.53
C PHE A 281 5.65 1.53 9.57
N ALA A 282 5.44 0.28 9.95
CA ALA A 282 4.45 -0.08 10.96
C ALA A 282 5.04 -1.08 11.95
N GLU A 283 4.60 -0.97 13.20
CA GLU A 283 4.95 -1.82 14.31
C GLU A 283 3.68 -2.35 14.95
N SER A 284 3.69 -3.62 15.36
CA SER A 284 2.58 -4.26 16.08
C SER A 284 3.11 -5.49 16.82
N ASP A 285 2.67 -5.66 18.06
CA ASP A 285 3.02 -6.82 18.89
C ASP A 285 2.16 -8.05 18.57
N GLY A 286 1.41 -7.99 17.46
CA GLY A 286 0.58 -9.09 16.98
C GLY A 286 -0.93 -8.81 17.08
N GLU A 287 -1.72 -9.86 16.88
CA GLU A 287 -3.18 -9.76 16.86
C GLU A 287 -3.74 -9.31 18.22
N GLY A 288 -4.68 -8.38 18.19
CA GLY A 288 -5.31 -7.79 19.38
C GLY A 288 -4.42 -6.80 20.16
N ARG A 289 -3.22 -6.49 19.67
CA ARG A 289 -2.26 -5.60 20.35
C ARG A 289 -2.17 -4.21 19.75
N GLY A 290 -3.02 -3.89 18.77
CA GLY A 290 -3.00 -2.62 18.06
C GLY A 290 -1.83 -2.49 17.09
N THR A 291 -1.76 -1.34 16.45
CA THR A 291 -0.73 -1.03 15.45
C THR A 291 -0.25 0.40 15.62
N THR A 292 1.04 0.62 15.43
CA THR A 292 1.63 1.95 15.29
C THR A 292 2.12 2.12 13.87
N VAL A 293 1.57 3.10 13.15
CA VAL A 293 2.07 3.52 11.82
C VAL A 293 2.88 4.79 11.99
N THR A 294 4.13 4.78 11.52
CA THR A 294 5.04 5.92 11.58
C THR A 294 5.36 6.43 10.19
N ILE A 295 5.11 7.71 9.94
CA ILE A 295 5.60 8.44 8.77
C ILE A 295 6.83 9.23 9.22
N GLU A 296 7.97 8.98 8.59
CA GLU A 296 9.22 9.72 8.79
C GLU A 296 9.46 10.60 7.57
N LEU A 297 9.66 11.89 7.81
CA LEU A 297 9.90 12.89 6.77
C LEU A 297 11.18 13.68 7.09
N PRO A 298 11.92 14.14 6.05
CA PRO A 298 13.02 15.07 6.24
C PRO A 298 12.50 16.38 6.85
N ARG A 299 13.16 16.84 7.90
CA ARG A 299 12.87 18.14 8.52
C ARG A 299 13.42 19.25 7.64
N SER A 300 12.61 20.27 7.39
CA SER A 300 13.08 21.53 6.79
C SER A 300 13.78 22.35 7.87
N VAL A 301 15.04 22.64 7.63
CA VAL A 301 15.83 23.56 8.45
C VAL A 301 15.84 24.87 7.66
N ALA A 302 14.88 25.75 7.97
CA ALA A 302 14.88 27.11 7.44
C ALA A 302 15.73 27.99 8.34
#